data_d96f5fd2dd950cbc402d04ec5c88cec5
#
_entry.id   d96f5fd2dd950cbc402d04ec5c88cec5
#
_cell.length_a   1.000
_cell.length_b   1.000
_cell.length_c   1.000
_cell.angle_alpha   90.00
_cell.angle_beta   90.00
_cell.angle_gamma   90.00
#
_symmetry.space_group_name_H-M   'P 1'
#
loop_
_entity.id
_entity.type
_entity.pdbx_description
1 polymer ?
#
loop_
_entity_poly.entity_id
_entity_poly.type
_entity_poly.pdbx_seq_one_letter_code
_entity_poly.pdbx_strand_id
1 'polypeptide(L)'
;MNVVFVLVGAVLGIVLAIGWWWLDDARVLVRLQAHAAPAGLVYAGESGHGVVLARIDNHLGDVQGYEVWLGRAVNSDTPYGHVVEVPDGWDAQNMRVDWLPDGVGLVFADAGRIFVPDDQFTGGR
;
A
#
# COMPACT_ATOMS: atom_id res chain seq x y z
N MET A 1 51.24 2.32 5.25
CA MET A 1 50.42 1.08 5.17
C MET A 1 49.13 1.20 5.95
N ASN A 2 49.13 1.74 7.13
CA ASN A 2 47.90 1.85 7.97
C ASN A 2 46.82 2.78 7.37
N VAL A 3 47.21 3.85 6.69
CA VAL A 3 46.26 4.80 6.06
C VAL A 3 45.48 4.17 4.93
N VAL A 4 46.10 3.31 4.13
CA VAL A 4 45.41 2.61 3.02
C VAL A 4 44.36 1.64 3.55
N PHE A 5 44.65 0.89 4.60
CA PHE A 5 43.68 0.00 5.23
C PHE A 5 42.52 0.75 5.86
N VAL A 6 42.77 1.90 6.48
CA VAL A 6 41.72 2.76 7.04
C VAL A 6 40.81 3.31 5.93
N LEU A 7 41.39 3.78 4.82
CA LEU A 7 40.63 4.28 3.68
C LEU A 7 39.77 3.17 3.03
N VAL A 8 40.35 2.00 2.81
CA VAL A 8 39.62 0.86 2.24
C VAL A 8 38.48 0.41 3.17
N GLY A 9 38.73 0.35 4.48
CA GLY A 9 37.72 0.03 5.47
C GLY A 9 36.59 1.07 5.53
N ALA A 10 36.91 2.36 5.44
CA ALA A 10 35.92 3.42 5.42
C ALA A 10 35.04 3.38 4.17
N VAL A 11 35.66 3.19 3.00
CA VAL A 11 34.90 3.07 1.73
C VAL A 11 34.00 1.85 1.77
N LEU A 12 34.50 0.70 2.22
CA LEU A 12 33.68 -0.53 2.35
C LEU A 12 32.52 -0.33 3.33
N GLY A 13 32.77 0.32 4.46
CA GLY A 13 31.73 0.63 5.46
C GLY A 13 30.63 1.53 4.90
N ILE A 14 30.99 2.56 4.13
CA ILE A 14 30.04 3.46 3.47
C ILE A 14 29.20 2.70 2.43
N VAL A 15 29.82 1.89 1.59
CA VAL A 15 29.12 1.10 0.57
C VAL A 15 28.14 0.12 1.21
N LEU A 16 28.52 -0.56 2.29
CA LEU A 16 27.65 -1.46 3.03
C LEU A 16 26.51 -0.72 3.71
N ALA A 17 26.74 0.45 4.29
CA ALA A 17 25.71 1.26 4.93
C ALA A 17 24.69 1.80 3.92
N ILE A 18 25.15 2.28 2.75
CA ILE A 18 24.27 2.73 1.67
C ILE A 18 23.47 1.56 1.11
N GLY A 19 24.11 0.42 0.88
CA GLY A 19 23.44 -0.79 0.41
C GLY A 19 22.37 -1.28 1.39
N TRP A 20 22.67 -1.31 2.66
CA TRP A 20 21.71 -1.67 3.71
C TRP A 20 20.54 -0.70 3.76
N TRP A 21 20.80 0.60 3.78
CA TRP A 21 19.76 1.62 3.77
C TRP A 21 18.85 1.50 2.54
N TRP A 22 19.42 1.26 1.36
CA TRP A 22 18.64 1.07 0.14
C TRP A 22 17.74 -0.19 0.21
N LEU A 23 18.23 -1.28 0.80
CA LEU A 23 17.45 -2.51 0.97
C LEU A 23 16.32 -2.35 2.00
N ASP A 24 16.55 -1.57 3.05
CA ASP A 24 15.59 -1.36 4.13
C ASP A 24 14.51 -0.33 3.75
N ASP A 25 14.88 0.72 3.03
CA ASP A 25 13.96 1.81 2.64
C ASP A 25 13.14 1.51 1.37
N ALA A 26 13.48 0.48 0.64
CA ALA A 26 12.77 0.14 -0.59
C ALA A 26 11.37 -0.43 -0.28
N ARG A 27 10.40 0.01 -1.07
CA ARG A 27 8.99 -0.41 -0.95
C ARG A 27 8.63 -1.43 -2.02
N VAL A 28 8.31 -2.63 -1.59
CA VAL A 28 7.78 -3.70 -2.44
C VAL A 28 6.32 -3.91 -2.11
N LEU A 29 5.46 -3.67 -3.08
CA LEU A 29 4.01 -3.81 -2.93
C LEU A 29 3.60 -5.25 -3.25
N VAL A 30 3.03 -5.95 -2.27
CA VAL A 30 2.50 -7.30 -2.41
C VAL A 30 0.98 -7.26 -2.30
N ARG A 31 0.29 -7.53 -3.42
CA ARG A 31 -1.16 -7.57 -3.45
C ARG A 31 -1.68 -8.79 -2.68
N LEU A 32 -2.55 -8.57 -1.70
CA LEU A 32 -3.14 -9.64 -0.89
C LEU A 32 -4.58 -9.96 -1.27
N GLN A 33 -5.41 -8.93 -1.45
CA GLN A 33 -6.84 -9.06 -1.75
C GLN A 33 -7.25 -8.02 -2.80
N ALA A 34 -8.22 -8.38 -3.61
CA ALA A 34 -8.84 -7.47 -4.57
C ALA A 34 -10.36 -7.65 -4.52
N HIS A 35 -11.07 -6.55 -4.43
CA HIS A 35 -12.52 -6.50 -4.37
C HIS A 35 -13.03 -5.58 -5.47
N ALA A 36 -13.91 -6.07 -6.33
CA ALA A 36 -14.57 -5.27 -7.33
C ALA A 36 -15.89 -4.72 -6.78
N ALA A 37 -16.25 -3.51 -7.19
CA ALA A 37 -17.55 -2.95 -6.89
C ALA A 37 -18.67 -3.82 -7.49
N PRO A 38 -19.84 -3.94 -6.82
CA PRO A 38 -20.98 -4.64 -7.37
C PRO A 38 -21.41 -4.07 -8.71
N ALA A 39 -21.93 -4.93 -9.58
CA ALA A 39 -22.50 -4.50 -10.85
C ALA A 39 -23.65 -3.50 -10.61
N GLY A 40 -23.61 -2.38 -11.33
CA GLY A 40 -24.61 -1.31 -11.19
C GLY A 40 -24.28 -0.24 -10.16
N LEU A 41 -23.27 -0.42 -9.32
CA LEU A 41 -22.77 0.64 -8.46
C LEU A 41 -21.87 1.57 -9.24
N VAL A 42 -22.21 2.84 -9.26
CA VAL A 42 -21.55 3.88 -10.04
C VAL A 42 -21.17 5.04 -9.12
N TYR A 43 -19.91 5.46 -9.17
CA TYR A 43 -19.42 6.65 -8.48
C TYR A 43 -19.05 7.73 -9.50
N ALA A 44 -19.54 8.95 -9.31
CA ALA A 44 -19.29 10.08 -10.23
C ALA A 44 -19.58 9.76 -11.71
N GLY A 45 -20.58 8.93 -12.00
CA GLY A 45 -20.93 8.50 -13.36
C GLY A 45 -20.03 7.42 -13.96
N GLU A 46 -19.08 6.88 -13.20
CA GLU A 46 -18.12 5.87 -13.64
C GLU A 46 -18.33 4.53 -12.90
N SER A 47 -18.24 3.45 -13.64
CA SER A 47 -18.27 2.08 -13.13
C SER A 47 -16.87 1.45 -13.08
N GLY A 48 -16.77 0.25 -12.50
CA GLY A 48 -15.53 -0.53 -12.51
C GLY A 48 -14.52 -0.11 -11.44
N HIS A 49 -14.97 0.49 -10.35
CA HIS A 49 -14.14 0.77 -9.18
C HIS A 49 -13.78 -0.52 -8.45
N GLY A 50 -12.66 -0.51 -7.78
CA GLY A 50 -12.17 -1.62 -6.98
C GLY A 50 -11.40 -1.16 -5.76
N VAL A 51 -11.18 -2.11 -4.87
CA VAL A 51 -10.38 -1.96 -3.66
C VAL A 51 -9.33 -3.06 -3.64
N VAL A 52 -8.08 -2.71 -3.43
CA VAL A 52 -6.97 -3.65 -3.30
C VAL A 52 -6.30 -3.45 -1.96
N LEU A 53 -6.19 -4.51 -1.17
CA LEU A 53 -5.35 -4.56 0.01
C LEU A 53 -3.95 -5.00 -0.41
N ALA A 54 -2.95 -4.22 -0.06
CA ALA A 54 -1.55 -4.50 -0.32
C ALA A 54 -0.75 -4.49 0.98
N ARG A 55 0.20 -5.40 1.07
CA ARG A 55 1.25 -5.38 2.08
C ARG A 55 2.47 -4.69 1.50
N ILE A 56 3.09 -3.86 2.29
CA ILE A 56 4.33 -3.16 1.93
C ILE A 56 5.48 -3.85 2.63
N ASP A 57 6.39 -4.41 1.83
CA ASP A 57 7.61 -5.04 2.31
C ASP A 57 8.82 -4.19 1.94
N ASN A 58 9.94 -4.34 2.65
CA ASN A 58 11.24 -3.89 2.18
C ASN A 58 11.90 -4.95 1.27
N HIS A 59 13.05 -4.67 0.70
CA HIS A 59 13.77 -5.66 -0.12
C HIS A 59 14.32 -6.87 0.67
N LEU A 60 14.36 -6.78 1.98
CA LEU A 60 14.73 -7.89 2.87
C LEU A 60 13.57 -8.82 3.15
N GLY A 61 12.34 -8.45 2.76
CA GLY A 61 11.12 -9.20 3.00
C GLY A 61 10.43 -8.88 4.33
N ASP A 62 10.89 -7.85 5.05
CA ASP A 62 10.25 -7.41 6.28
C ASP A 62 9.02 -6.57 5.98
N VAL A 63 7.93 -6.85 6.68
CA VAL A 63 6.67 -6.13 6.53
C VAL A 63 6.78 -4.75 7.15
N GLN A 64 6.54 -3.71 6.33
CA GLN A 64 6.56 -2.31 6.76
C GLN A 64 5.16 -1.80 7.13
N GLY A 65 4.12 -2.40 6.56
CA GLY A 65 2.74 -2.02 6.83
C GLY A 65 1.78 -2.54 5.77
N TYR A 66 0.56 -2.02 5.82
CA TYR A 66 -0.51 -2.36 4.89
C TYR A 66 -1.16 -1.10 4.36
N GLU A 67 -1.52 -1.14 3.08
CA GLU A 67 -2.23 -0.05 2.40
C GLU A 67 -3.43 -0.60 1.65
N VAL A 68 -4.49 0.20 1.60
CA VAL A 68 -5.67 -0.06 0.80
C VAL A 68 -5.73 0.94 -0.34
N TRP A 69 -5.81 0.44 -1.56
CA TRP A 69 -5.88 1.23 -2.77
C TRP A 69 -7.31 1.21 -3.31
N LEU A 70 -7.87 2.38 -3.60
CA LEU A 70 -9.23 2.55 -4.12
C LEU A 70 -9.20 3.32 -5.44
N GLY A 71 -9.91 2.82 -6.45
CA GLY A 71 -10.00 3.49 -7.74
C GLY A 71 -10.34 2.53 -8.87
N ARG A 72 -10.25 2.99 -10.12
CA ARG A 72 -10.55 2.18 -11.30
C ARG A 72 -9.37 1.34 -11.78
N ALA A 73 -8.15 1.82 -11.57
CA ALA A 73 -6.94 1.17 -12.07
C ALA A 73 -6.19 0.35 -11.00
N VAL A 74 -6.83 0.06 -9.87
CA VAL A 74 -6.18 -0.65 -8.76
C VAL A 74 -5.83 -2.11 -9.08
N ASN A 75 -6.45 -2.70 -10.09
CA ASN A 75 -6.16 -4.06 -10.54
C ASN A 75 -5.02 -4.16 -11.57
N SER A 76 -4.44 -3.03 -11.99
CA SER A 76 -3.29 -3.00 -12.88
C SER A 76 -2.01 -3.43 -12.17
N ASP A 77 -0.96 -3.78 -12.92
CA ASP A 77 0.36 -4.10 -12.37
C ASP A 77 0.98 -2.93 -11.61
N THR A 78 0.64 -1.70 -12.04
CA THR A 78 0.96 -0.48 -11.30
C THR A 78 -0.35 0.10 -10.77
N PRO A 79 -0.73 -0.17 -9.52
CA PRO A 79 -1.98 0.32 -8.97
C PRO A 79 -1.96 1.85 -8.93
N TYR A 80 -3.07 2.42 -9.34
CA TYR A 80 -3.30 3.87 -9.32
C TYR A 80 -4.65 4.14 -8.67
N GLY A 81 -4.68 5.05 -7.70
CA GLY A 81 -5.89 5.38 -6.99
C GLY A 81 -5.60 6.11 -5.68
N HIS A 82 -6.64 6.27 -4.88
CA HIS A 82 -6.53 6.80 -3.53
C HIS A 82 -5.96 5.73 -2.59
N VAL A 83 -5.00 6.12 -1.76
CA VAL A 83 -4.32 5.22 -0.84
C VAL A 83 -4.69 5.55 0.59
N VAL A 84 -5.09 4.52 1.32
CA VAL A 84 -5.37 4.59 2.76
C VAL A 84 -4.40 3.68 3.49
N GLU A 85 -3.63 4.24 4.39
CA GLU A 85 -2.77 3.44 5.28
C GLU A 85 -3.62 2.76 6.35
N VAL A 86 -3.36 1.47 6.58
CA VAL A 86 -3.99 0.72 7.66
C VAL A 86 -3.22 1.03 8.95
N PRO A 87 -3.89 1.48 10.03
CA PRO A 87 -3.22 1.75 11.29
C PRO A 87 -2.49 0.53 11.84
N ASP A 88 -1.35 0.79 12.47
CA ASP A 88 -0.57 -0.26 13.12
C ASP A 88 -1.41 -1.02 14.17
N GLY A 89 -1.24 -2.33 14.20
CA GLY A 89 -1.95 -3.20 15.12
C GLY A 89 -3.36 -3.63 14.66
N TRP A 90 -3.85 -3.09 13.54
CA TRP A 90 -5.11 -3.56 12.96
C TRP A 90 -4.88 -4.82 12.12
N ASP A 91 -5.82 -5.77 12.19
CA ASP A 91 -5.77 -6.98 11.37
C ASP A 91 -6.21 -6.67 9.92
N ALA A 92 -5.25 -6.27 9.12
CA ALA A 92 -5.50 -5.90 7.73
C ALA A 92 -5.98 -7.09 6.88
N GLN A 93 -5.57 -8.31 7.19
CA GLN A 93 -5.89 -9.50 6.39
C GLN A 93 -7.35 -9.92 6.51
N ASN A 94 -8.03 -9.54 7.60
CA ASN A 94 -9.46 -9.76 7.82
C ASN A 94 -10.30 -8.53 7.48
N MET A 95 -9.89 -7.77 6.49
CA MET A 95 -10.63 -6.61 5.99
C MET A 95 -11.85 -7.06 5.18
N ARG A 96 -12.98 -6.38 5.42
CA ARG A 96 -14.20 -6.46 4.61
C ARG A 96 -14.48 -5.11 3.97
N VAL A 97 -14.98 -5.13 2.75
CA VAL A 97 -15.36 -3.92 2.00
C VAL A 97 -16.88 -3.78 2.00
N ASP A 98 -17.38 -2.67 2.52
CA ASP A 98 -18.76 -2.26 2.45
C ASP A 98 -18.93 -1.21 1.35
N TRP A 99 -19.60 -1.58 0.26
CA TRP A 99 -19.86 -0.68 -0.85
C TRP A 99 -21.14 0.13 -0.57
N LEU A 100 -21.00 1.46 -0.48
CA LEU A 100 -22.07 2.40 -0.19
C LEU A 100 -22.25 3.39 -1.34
N PRO A 101 -23.43 4.01 -1.51
CA PRO A 101 -23.67 4.96 -2.59
C PRO A 101 -22.80 6.22 -2.53
N ASP A 102 -22.34 6.61 -1.35
CA ASP A 102 -21.57 7.81 -1.06
C ASP A 102 -20.08 7.55 -0.76
N GLY A 103 -19.65 6.28 -0.84
CA GLY A 103 -18.28 5.92 -0.60
C GLY A 103 -18.07 4.45 -0.26
N VAL A 104 -16.92 4.14 0.28
CA VAL A 104 -16.51 2.78 0.64
C VAL A 104 -16.16 2.70 2.12
N GLY A 105 -16.75 1.75 2.82
CA GLY A 105 -16.37 1.38 4.18
C GLY A 105 -15.37 0.23 4.18
N LEU A 106 -14.22 0.45 4.79
CA LEU A 106 -13.22 -0.58 5.04
C LEU A 106 -13.39 -1.04 6.49
N VAL A 107 -13.85 -2.26 6.69
CA VAL A 107 -14.13 -2.81 8.02
C VAL A 107 -13.07 -3.82 8.39
N PHE A 108 -12.37 -3.56 9.48
CA PHE A 108 -11.33 -4.42 10.01
C PHE A 108 -11.88 -5.15 11.25
N ALA A 109 -11.75 -6.48 11.25
CA ALA A 109 -12.19 -7.28 12.38
C ALA A 109 -11.48 -6.83 13.66
N ASP A 110 -12.24 -6.70 14.75
CA ASP A 110 -11.75 -6.36 16.10
C ASP A 110 -11.02 -5.00 16.25
N ALA A 111 -11.03 -4.18 15.22
CA ALA A 111 -10.33 -2.89 15.24
C ALA A 111 -11.27 -1.70 15.00
N GLY A 112 -11.81 -1.58 13.79
CA GLY A 112 -12.64 -0.45 13.45
C GLY A 112 -13.03 -0.38 11.99
N ARG A 113 -13.52 0.79 11.60
CA ARG A 113 -13.95 1.09 10.25
C ARG A 113 -13.32 2.39 9.78
N ILE A 114 -12.84 2.38 8.53
CA ILE A 114 -12.43 3.58 7.81
C ILE A 114 -13.45 3.81 6.70
N PHE A 115 -14.06 4.98 6.67
CA PHE A 115 -14.94 5.38 5.57
C PHE A 115 -14.18 6.29 4.61
N VAL A 116 -14.19 5.94 3.34
CA VAL A 116 -13.57 6.73 2.26
C VAL A 116 -14.69 7.27 1.38
N PRO A 117 -14.96 8.58 1.40
CA PRO A 117 -15.96 9.21 0.52
C PRO A 117 -15.62 9.00 -0.95
N ASP A 118 -16.63 8.93 -1.81
CA ASP A 118 -16.47 8.68 -3.23
C ASP A 118 -15.65 9.77 -3.95
N ASP A 119 -15.72 11.01 -3.52
CA ASP A 119 -14.96 12.14 -4.05
C ASP A 119 -13.43 12.00 -3.88
N GLN A 120 -12.98 11.17 -2.93
CA GLN A 120 -11.56 10.92 -2.70
C GLN A 120 -10.93 9.99 -3.74
N PHE A 121 -11.69 9.10 -4.35
CA PHE A 121 -11.15 8.11 -5.28
C PHE A 121 -11.77 8.18 -6.70
N THR A 122 -12.67 9.11 -6.96
CA THR A 122 -13.33 9.27 -8.26
C THR A 122 -12.74 10.40 -9.10
N GLY A 123 -12.01 11.32 -8.52
CA GLY A 123 -11.32 12.40 -9.23
C GLY A 123 -10.01 11.92 -9.83
N GLY A 124 -10.04 11.10 -10.87
CA GLY A 124 -8.83 10.68 -11.57
C GLY A 124 -8.10 11.87 -12.22
N ARG A 125 -6.83 12.08 -11.86
CA ARG A 125 -5.87 12.86 -12.65
C ARG A 125 -4.99 11.92 -13.44
#